data_f6eaa6e2b46b46d86820c545027fb862
#
_entry.id   f6eaa6e2b46b46d86820c545027fb862
#
_cell.length_a   1.000
_cell.length_b   1.000
_cell.length_c   1.000
_cell.angle_alpha   90.00
_cell.angle_beta   90.00
_cell.angle_gamma   90.00
#
_symmetry.space_group_name_H-M   'P 1'
#
loop_
_entity.id
_entity.type
_entity.pdbx_description
1 polymer ?
#
loop_
_entity_poly.entity_id
_entity_poly.type
_entity_poly.pdbx_seq_one_letter_code
_entity_poly.pdbx_strand_id
1 'polypeptide(L)'
;MMKKINTLLLLLIAFPLFSQVETVRDNTTKQAYVRVEPLKPETEQFEPFVWKSETPADCPFTQSKAYSRVKFLGVKSGFRFADTWYPTWGDDDVLYSPYTDGVCWRLDGSMESSRSYGDTPTTGHAVIEGDEPLNLIIYSLGIQPASSKPYGGRYPCGSLMHNGVWYYGTYCLGPSGGAKYGDIVYNWPWLGPFVGFRTSTDRGRSWKNCPHKPDKALFGENGQNGYPVKIGSPHFVDFGKNMEHSPDGKAYMVAHGADINDPKPRFWNASWITGDNVYLLRVTPSVENINDASKWEFYAGKDAAGNALWTNDFSQIKPLLEWNNNMGCVTVTYNAALKKYLMCVTDGGMTRDKMNSYILESDSLTGEWKLVTYLKDFGEQAYFLNIPSKYISRDGETMWLWYSANFSVDVNGAKINVNPPGSHYGLVMQKIQINK
;
A
#
# COMPACT_ATOMS: atom_id res chain seq x y z
N MET A 1 -28.80 56.92 22.79
CA MET A 1 -27.62 56.06 22.86
C MET A 1 -28.02 54.68 22.32
N MET A 2 -27.95 54.50 20.99
CA MET A 2 -28.42 53.28 20.29
C MET A 2 -27.24 52.32 20.12
N LYS A 3 -27.36 51.11 20.69
CA LYS A 3 -26.41 50.02 20.46
C LYS A 3 -26.68 49.38 19.10
N LYS A 4 -25.71 49.42 18.22
CA LYS A 4 -25.69 48.67 16.95
C LYS A 4 -25.45 47.21 17.25
N ILE A 5 -26.37 46.35 16.88
CA ILE A 5 -26.22 44.89 16.85
C ILE A 5 -25.62 44.54 15.48
N ASN A 6 -24.38 44.06 15.47
CA ASN A 6 -23.78 43.46 14.28
C ASN A 6 -24.28 42.04 14.11
N THR A 7 -25.12 41.81 13.14
CA THR A 7 -25.52 40.47 12.72
C THR A 7 -24.43 39.91 11.83
N LEU A 8 -23.74 38.89 12.33
CA LEU A 8 -22.77 38.11 11.58
C LEU A 8 -23.51 37.14 10.66
N LEU A 9 -23.51 37.42 9.37
CA LEU A 9 -24.10 36.57 8.34
C LEU A 9 -23.14 35.41 8.07
N LEU A 10 -23.45 34.23 8.61
CA LEU A 10 -22.77 32.98 8.23
C LEU A 10 -23.24 32.62 6.82
N LEU A 11 -22.35 32.78 5.83
CA LEU A 11 -22.56 32.23 4.50
C LEU A 11 -22.27 30.71 4.59
N LEU A 12 -23.33 29.92 4.67
CA LEU A 12 -23.30 28.49 4.38
C LEU A 12 -23.12 28.35 2.86
N ILE A 13 -21.89 28.04 2.44
CA ILE A 13 -21.62 27.57 1.07
C ILE A 13 -22.14 26.15 1.00
N ALA A 14 -23.37 25.99 0.53
CA ALA A 14 -23.91 24.72 0.15
C ALA A 14 -23.23 24.30 -1.18
N PHE A 15 -22.35 23.32 -1.14
CA PHE A 15 -21.88 22.63 -2.35
C PHE A 15 -23.09 21.88 -2.95
N PRO A 16 -23.33 21.97 -4.25
CA PRO A 16 -24.35 21.16 -4.90
C PRO A 16 -23.82 19.73 -5.09
N LEU A 17 -24.08 18.88 -4.12
CA LEU A 17 -23.86 17.45 -4.16
C LEU A 17 -25.17 16.74 -4.48
N PHE A 18 -25.72 16.92 -5.67
CA PHE A 18 -26.82 16.06 -6.13
C PHE A 18 -26.77 15.92 -7.66
N SER A 19 -26.08 14.91 -8.12
CA SER A 19 -26.36 14.27 -9.39
C SER A 19 -27.48 13.24 -9.19
N GLN A 20 -28.30 13.08 -10.18
CA GLN A 20 -29.56 12.36 -10.28
C GLN A 20 -29.66 11.08 -9.42
N VAL A 21 -30.69 11.04 -8.59
CA VAL A 21 -31.08 9.86 -7.80
C VAL A 21 -31.91 8.96 -8.71
N GLU A 22 -31.38 7.83 -9.11
CA GLU A 22 -32.11 6.81 -9.84
C GLU A 22 -32.56 5.70 -8.87
N THR A 23 -33.86 5.42 -8.84
CA THR A 23 -34.41 4.35 -8.01
C THR A 23 -34.36 3.03 -8.79
N VAL A 24 -33.44 2.16 -8.42
CA VAL A 24 -33.35 0.82 -8.99
C VAL A 24 -34.14 -0.17 -8.13
N ARG A 25 -35.07 -0.91 -8.72
CA ARG A 25 -35.79 -2.01 -8.05
C ARG A 25 -35.04 -3.30 -8.26
N ASP A 26 -34.57 -3.89 -7.19
CA ASP A 26 -34.11 -5.27 -7.22
C ASP A 26 -35.34 -6.20 -7.26
N ASN A 27 -35.50 -6.90 -8.37
CA ASN A 27 -36.62 -7.81 -8.60
C ASN A 27 -36.55 -9.10 -7.74
N THR A 28 -35.41 -9.37 -7.10
CA THR A 28 -35.23 -10.55 -6.24
C THR A 28 -35.60 -10.30 -4.79
N THR A 29 -35.37 -9.10 -4.27
CA THR A 29 -35.62 -8.74 -2.86
C THR A 29 -36.82 -7.83 -2.63
N LYS A 30 -37.41 -7.28 -3.69
CA LYS A 30 -38.49 -6.27 -3.64
C LYS A 30 -38.16 -4.98 -2.85
N GLN A 31 -36.89 -4.77 -2.52
CA GLN A 31 -36.43 -3.55 -1.89
C GLN A 31 -36.06 -2.52 -2.96
N ALA A 32 -36.53 -1.29 -2.79
CA ALA A 32 -36.08 -0.17 -3.60
C ALA A 32 -34.80 0.39 -2.99
N TYR A 33 -33.71 0.37 -3.74
CA TYR A 33 -32.46 1.03 -3.37
C TYR A 33 -32.39 2.39 -4.03
N VAL A 34 -32.03 3.40 -3.23
CA VAL A 34 -31.63 4.69 -3.77
C VAL A 34 -30.16 4.52 -4.21
N ARG A 35 -29.95 4.43 -5.50
CA ARG A 35 -28.60 4.44 -6.04
C ARG A 35 -28.09 5.87 -6.01
N VAL A 36 -27.22 6.18 -5.05
CA VAL A 36 -26.42 7.40 -5.12
C VAL A 36 -25.35 7.17 -6.16
N GLU A 37 -25.19 8.06 -7.14
CA GLU A 37 -24.09 7.92 -8.10
C GLU A 37 -22.77 7.90 -7.33
N PRO A 38 -21.91 6.88 -7.56
CA PRO A 38 -20.64 6.80 -6.89
C PRO A 38 -19.77 7.99 -7.29
N LEU A 39 -18.92 8.41 -6.36
CA LEU A 39 -17.95 9.47 -6.62
C LEU A 39 -17.07 9.06 -7.80
N LYS A 40 -16.96 9.96 -8.78
CA LYS A 40 -16.03 9.82 -9.89
C LYS A 40 -14.64 10.31 -9.46
N PRO A 41 -13.57 9.76 -10.04
CA PRO A 41 -12.23 10.25 -9.76
C PRO A 41 -12.06 11.71 -10.22
N GLU A 42 -11.27 12.47 -9.48
CA GLU A 42 -10.75 13.75 -9.94
C GLU A 42 -9.69 13.50 -10.99
N THR A 43 -9.85 14.07 -12.17
CA THR A 43 -8.90 13.91 -13.28
C THR A 43 -8.21 15.24 -13.58
N GLU A 44 -6.92 15.17 -13.91
CA GLU A 44 -6.11 16.32 -14.27
C GLU A 44 -5.17 15.97 -15.41
N GLN A 45 -4.89 16.95 -16.26
CA GLN A 45 -3.89 16.83 -17.33
C GLN A 45 -2.82 17.88 -17.16
N PHE A 46 -1.58 17.51 -17.44
CA PHE A 46 -0.42 18.40 -17.41
C PHE A 46 0.58 17.98 -18.50
N GLU A 47 1.59 18.83 -18.73
CA GLU A 47 2.62 18.51 -19.73
C GLU A 47 3.41 17.26 -19.35
N PRO A 48 3.56 16.28 -20.25
CA PRO A 48 4.36 15.10 -20.00
C PRO A 48 5.82 15.44 -19.71
N PHE A 49 6.44 14.73 -18.77
CA PHE A 49 7.84 14.90 -18.45
C PHE A 49 8.52 13.60 -18.05
N VAL A 50 9.84 13.55 -18.19
CA VAL A 50 10.67 12.48 -17.67
C VAL A 50 11.13 12.87 -16.28
N TRP A 51 10.95 11.97 -15.32
CA TRP A 51 11.47 12.19 -13.98
C TRP A 51 12.99 12.25 -14.01
N LYS A 52 13.54 13.29 -13.39
CA LYS A 52 14.97 13.50 -13.30
C LYS A 52 15.35 13.72 -11.85
N SER A 53 16.11 12.80 -11.31
CA SER A 53 16.75 12.98 -10.01
C SER A 53 18.08 12.21 -10.00
N GLU A 54 18.98 12.68 -9.16
CA GLU A 54 20.24 11.98 -8.92
C GLU A 54 19.99 10.78 -8.01
N THR A 55 20.57 9.66 -8.36
CA THR A 55 20.60 8.48 -7.52
C THR A 55 21.60 8.70 -6.39
N PRO A 56 21.28 8.36 -5.14
CA PRO A 56 22.23 8.41 -4.04
C PRO A 56 23.51 7.63 -4.36
N ALA A 57 24.66 8.18 -3.93
CA ALA A 57 25.96 7.57 -4.24
C ALA A 57 26.18 6.20 -3.61
N ASP A 58 25.48 5.91 -2.53
CA ASP A 58 25.49 4.64 -1.81
C ASP A 58 24.43 3.62 -2.30
N CYS A 59 23.70 3.94 -3.38
CA CYS A 59 22.72 3.04 -3.95
C CYS A 59 23.38 1.72 -4.40
N PRO A 60 22.94 0.57 -3.87
CA PRO A 60 23.57 -0.71 -4.19
C PRO A 60 23.11 -1.28 -5.55
N PHE A 61 22.08 -0.69 -6.17
CA PHE A 61 21.50 -1.21 -7.40
C PHE A 61 22.16 -0.58 -8.63
N THR A 62 22.62 -1.44 -9.53
CA THR A 62 23.09 -0.99 -10.84
C THR A 62 21.94 -0.45 -11.67
N GLN A 63 22.21 0.56 -12.51
CA GLN A 63 21.20 1.09 -13.43
C GLN A 63 20.75 0.02 -14.42
N SER A 64 19.45 -0.15 -14.58
CA SER A 64 18.89 -1.03 -15.60
C SER A 64 19.31 -0.56 -17.00
N LYS A 65 19.72 -1.53 -17.84
CA LYS A 65 19.97 -1.31 -19.27
C LYS A 65 18.73 -1.51 -20.12
N ALA A 66 17.72 -2.18 -19.58
CA ALA A 66 16.47 -2.43 -20.25
C ALA A 66 15.51 -1.24 -20.10
N TYR A 67 15.43 -0.68 -18.88
CA TYR A 67 14.52 0.44 -18.56
C TYR A 67 15.25 1.40 -17.62
N SER A 68 15.54 2.59 -18.10
CA SER A 68 16.34 3.56 -17.34
C SER A 68 15.62 4.86 -17.03
N ARG A 69 14.35 4.98 -17.42
CA ARG A 69 13.59 6.21 -17.26
C ARG A 69 12.13 5.93 -17.00
N VAL A 70 11.53 6.78 -16.19
CA VAL A 70 10.08 6.88 -16.01
C VAL A 70 9.61 8.21 -16.54
N LYS A 71 8.70 8.16 -17.51
CA LYS A 71 8.02 9.31 -18.07
C LYS A 71 6.60 9.38 -17.52
N PHE A 72 6.25 10.47 -16.88
CA PHE A 72 4.87 10.82 -16.54
C PHE A 72 4.19 11.34 -17.80
N LEU A 73 3.06 10.73 -18.16
CA LEU A 73 2.38 11.01 -19.44
C LEU A 73 1.41 12.20 -19.35
N GLY A 74 1.43 12.93 -18.23
CA GLY A 74 0.60 14.10 -18.04
C GLY A 74 -0.88 13.80 -17.81
N VAL A 75 -1.21 12.59 -17.40
CA VAL A 75 -2.58 12.18 -17.08
C VAL A 75 -2.63 11.67 -15.64
N LYS A 76 -3.43 12.32 -14.81
CA LYS A 76 -3.66 11.97 -13.41
C LYS A 76 -5.14 11.67 -13.19
N SER A 77 -5.39 10.70 -12.34
CA SER A 77 -6.69 10.39 -11.75
C SER A 77 -6.51 10.21 -10.25
N GLY A 78 -7.58 10.32 -9.45
CA GLY A 78 -7.47 10.10 -8.00
C GLY A 78 -8.71 10.42 -7.21
N PHE A 79 -8.66 10.08 -5.92
CA PHE A 79 -9.71 10.28 -4.95
C PHE A 79 -9.12 10.88 -3.67
N ARG A 80 -9.74 11.95 -3.13
CA ARG A 80 -9.28 12.63 -1.91
C ARG A 80 -9.91 12.05 -0.66
N PHE A 81 -9.74 10.75 -0.45
CA PHE A 81 -10.25 10.08 0.76
C PHE A 81 -9.38 8.88 1.09
N ALA A 82 -9.17 8.60 2.35
CA ALA A 82 -8.43 7.46 2.86
C ALA A 82 -7.09 7.18 2.14
N ASP A 83 -6.22 6.44 2.76
CA ASP A 83 -4.97 5.97 2.19
C ASP A 83 -4.83 4.44 2.28
N THR A 84 -3.63 3.92 2.03
CA THR A 84 -3.29 2.50 2.12
C THR A 84 -4.01 1.63 1.08
N TRP A 85 -4.04 2.10 -0.15
CA TRP A 85 -4.65 1.40 -1.28
C TRP A 85 -3.67 0.38 -1.88
N TYR A 86 -3.93 -0.90 -1.65
CA TYR A 86 -3.17 -2.04 -2.17
C TYR A 86 -4.10 -3.01 -2.89
N PRO A 87 -4.46 -2.70 -4.15
CA PRO A 87 -5.44 -3.48 -4.87
C PRO A 87 -4.91 -4.87 -5.22
N THR A 88 -5.82 -5.83 -5.22
CA THR A 88 -5.63 -7.21 -5.71
C THR A 88 -6.70 -7.54 -6.72
N TRP A 89 -6.32 -8.19 -7.81
CA TRP A 89 -7.21 -8.45 -8.96
C TRP A 89 -7.90 -9.82 -8.83
N GLY A 90 -9.20 -9.78 -8.57
CA GLY A 90 -10.03 -10.98 -8.39
C GLY A 90 -10.34 -11.72 -9.70
N ASP A 91 -10.82 -12.95 -9.56
CA ASP A 91 -11.28 -13.80 -10.66
C ASP A 91 -12.52 -13.24 -11.40
N ASP A 92 -13.29 -12.39 -10.72
CA ASP A 92 -14.46 -11.68 -11.25
C ASP A 92 -14.14 -10.35 -11.98
N ASP A 93 -12.86 -10.12 -12.24
CA ASP A 93 -12.35 -8.92 -12.93
C ASP A 93 -12.44 -7.61 -12.14
N VAL A 94 -12.69 -7.70 -10.85
CA VAL A 94 -12.79 -6.58 -9.92
C VAL A 94 -11.51 -6.47 -9.08
N LEU A 95 -11.11 -5.24 -8.74
CA LEU A 95 -10.05 -5.01 -7.76
C LEU A 95 -10.66 -4.88 -6.37
N TYR A 96 -9.98 -5.47 -5.41
CA TYR A 96 -10.29 -5.41 -3.99
C TYR A 96 -9.14 -4.78 -3.25
N SER A 97 -9.39 -3.82 -2.38
CA SER A 97 -8.32 -3.10 -1.69
C SER A 97 -8.64 -2.84 -0.23
N PRO A 98 -7.66 -2.96 0.67
CA PRO A 98 -7.75 -2.32 1.95
C PRO A 98 -7.75 -0.79 1.79
N TYR A 99 -8.20 -0.08 2.82
CA TYR A 99 -7.99 1.35 3.02
C TYR A 99 -8.01 1.68 4.51
N THR A 100 -7.43 2.83 4.88
CA THR A 100 -7.49 3.35 6.25
C THR A 100 -7.30 4.87 6.32
N ASP A 101 -7.36 5.40 7.55
CA ASP A 101 -7.09 6.80 7.93
C ASP A 101 -7.81 7.82 7.05
N GLY A 102 -9.12 7.61 6.91
CA GLY A 102 -10.01 8.46 6.16
C GLY A 102 -11.38 7.84 5.95
N VAL A 103 -12.08 8.32 4.96
CA VAL A 103 -13.45 7.91 4.67
C VAL A 103 -13.53 7.22 3.30
N CYS A 104 -14.49 6.31 3.17
CA CYS A 104 -14.91 5.76 1.89
C CYS A 104 -16.42 5.59 1.90
N TRP A 105 -17.09 5.78 0.79
CA TRP A 105 -18.55 5.71 0.71
C TRP A 105 -19.02 4.33 0.33
N ARG A 106 -20.16 3.92 0.88
CA ARG A 106 -20.90 2.75 0.46
C ARG A 106 -21.77 3.09 -0.77
N LEU A 107 -22.26 2.07 -1.46
CA LEU A 107 -23.17 2.25 -2.60
C LEU A 107 -24.52 2.92 -2.22
N ASP A 108 -24.93 2.83 -0.97
CA ASP A 108 -26.13 3.52 -0.46
C ASP A 108 -25.88 5.00 -0.09
N GLY A 109 -24.66 5.49 -0.30
CA GLY A 109 -24.24 6.85 0.03
C GLY A 109 -23.88 7.08 1.49
N SER A 110 -23.97 6.08 2.34
CA SER A 110 -23.45 6.18 3.70
C SER A 110 -21.91 6.20 3.70
N MET A 111 -21.33 6.83 4.72
CA MET A 111 -19.90 7.04 4.82
C MET A 111 -19.30 6.14 5.90
N GLU A 112 -18.26 5.41 5.54
CA GLU A 112 -17.45 4.61 6.45
C GLU A 112 -16.15 5.34 6.77
N SER A 113 -15.89 5.59 8.05
CA SER A 113 -14.66 6.22 8.53
C SER A 113 -13.74 5.19 9.18
N SER A 114 -12.53 5.08 8.69
CA SER A 114 -11.51 4.17 9.23
C SER A 114 -10.37 4.97 9.86
N ARG A 115 -9.78 4.41 10.92
CA ARG A 115 -8.66 4.98 11.65
C ARG A 115 -7.77 3.90 12.23
N SER A 116 -6.53 3.84 11.80
CA SER A 116 -5.60 2.76 12.16
C SER A 116 -4.94 2.91 13.53
N TYR A 117 -4.91 4.07 14.12
CA TYR A 117 -4.23 4.29 15.40
C TYR A 117 -5.19 4.30 16.60
N GLY A 118 -4.64 4.05 17.80
CA GLY A 118 -5.38 3.96 19.04
C GLY A 118 -5.61 2.51 19.49
N ASP A 119 -6.33 2.33 20.58
CA ASP A 119 -6.56 1.02 21.22
C ASP A 119 -7.52 0.13 20.42
N THR A 120 -8.45 0.76 19.71
CA THR A 120 -9.48 0.09 18.90
C THR A 120 -9.47 0.62 17.47
N PRO A 121 -8.36 0.42 16.73
CA PRO A 121 -8.27 0.85 15.36
C PRO A 121 -9.25 0.09 14.47
N THR A 122 -9.56 0.70 13.34
CA THR A 122 -10.37 0.09 12.28
C THR A 122 -9.59 0.08 10.98
N THR A 123 -9.86 -0.91 10.15
CA THR A 123 -9.37 -0.98 8.77
C THR A 123 -10.53 -1.23 7.84
N GLY A 124 -10.59 -0.47 6.75
CA GLY A 124 -11.62 -0.58 5.74
C GLY A 124 -11.29 -1.56 4.64
N HIS A 125 -12.29 -1.99 3.91
CA HIS A 125 -12.16 -2.83 2.74
C HIS A 125 -13.11 -2.36 1.65
N ALA A 126 -12.59 -2.19 0.45
CA ALA A 126 -13.29 -1.57 -0.66
C ALA A 126 -13.22 -2.40 -1.94
N VAL A 127 -14.19 -2.16 -2.79
CA VAL A 127 -14.25 -2.66 -4.16
C VAL A 127 -13.89 -1.50 -5.09
N ILE A 128 -13.14 -1.82 -6.14
CA ILE A 128 -12.74 -0.89 -7.19
C ILE A 128 -13.14 -1.49 -8.53
N GLU A 129 -14.17 -0.93 -9.14
CA GLU A 129 -14.71 -1.35 -10.43
C GLU A 129 -14.25 -0.40 -11.54
N GLY A 130 -14.07 -0.94 -12.73
CA GLY A 130 -13.70 -0.21 -13.94
C GLY A 130 -12.41 -0.73 -14.57
N ASP A 131 -12.30 -0.51 -15.88
CA ASP A 131 -11.16 -0.96 -16.69
C ASP A 131 -10.19 0.17 -17.03
N GLU A 132 -10.53 1.40 -16.68
CA GLU A 132 -9.72 2.60 -16.89
C GLU A 132 -9.67 3.46 -15.64
N PRO A 133 -8.48 3.80 -15.13
CA PRO A 133 -8.33 4.64 -13.94
C PRO A 133 -9.00 6.01 -14.00
N LEU A 134 -9.36 6.49 -15.18
CA LEU A 134 -10.12 7.72 -15.37
C LEU A 134 -11.63 7.58 -15.07
N ASN A 135 -12.14 6.36 -14.94
CA ASN A 135 -13.56 6.07 -14.78
C ASN A 135 -13.85 5.03 -13.68
N LEU A 136 -12.99 4.96 -12.66
CA LEU A 136 -13.19 4.02 -11.56
C LEU A 136 -14.39 4.37 -10.70
N ILE A 137 -15.00 3.34 -10.17
CA ILE A 137 -15.98 3.40 -9.09
C ILE A 137 -15.36 2.72 -7.88
N ILE A 138 -15.22 3.45 -6.78
CA ILE A 138 -14.71 2.92 -5.51
C ILE A 138 -15.80 3.03 -4.46
N TYR A 139 -16.08 1.91 -3.78
CA TYR A 139 -17.01 1.90 -2.67
C TYR A 139 -16.56 0.95 -1.56
N SER A 140 -16.90 1.33 -0.33
CA SER A 140 -16.64 0.54 0.87
C SER A 140 -17.62 -0.61 0.99
N LEU A 141 -17.11 -1.78 1.36
CA LEU A 141 -17.93 -2.90 1.87
C LEU A 141 -18.06 -2.87 3.40
N GLY A 142 -17.29 -1.99 4.08
CA GLY A 142 -17.33 -1.82 5.51
C GLY A 142 -15.96 -1.61 6.15
N ILE A 143 -15.98 -1.51 7.47
CA ILE A 143 -14.78 -1.42 8.31
C ILE A 143 -14.76 -2.57 9.31
N GLN A 144 -13.58 -2.99 9.72
CA GLN A 144 -13.39 -4.03 10.72
C GLN A 144 -12.53 -3.50 11.87
N PRO A 145 -13.04 -3.54 13.11
CA PRO A 145 -12.24 -3.20 14.27
C PRO A 145 -11.22 -4.31 14.57
N ALA A 146 -10.12 -3.92 15.19
CA ALA A 146 -9.13 -4.83 15.70
C ALA A 146 -8.44 -4.23 16.93
N SER A 147 -7.74 -5.04 17.74
CA SER A 147 -6.87 -4.53 18.80
C SER A 147 -5.49 -4.25 18.23
N SER A 148 -4.90 -3.13 18.61
CA SER A 148 -3.50 -2.81 18.36
C SER A 148 -2.58 -3.20 19.52
N LYS A 149 -3.13 -3.43 20.73
CA LYS A 149 -2.34 -3.64 21.94
C LYS A 149 -1.36 -4.80 21.83
N PRO A 150 -0.10 -4.63 22.24
CA PRO A 150 0.47 -3.52 23.01
C PRO A 150 1.02 -2.35 22.18
N TYR A 151 0.76 -2.30 20.88
CA TYR A 151 1.25 -1.26 19.96
C TYR A 151 0.29 -0.07 19.91
N GLY A 152 0.70 1.01 19.23
CA GLY A 152 -0.07 2.24 19.12
C GLY A 152 -1.08 2.27 17.97
N GLY A 153 -0.97 1.36 17.01
CA GLY A 153 -1.86 1.27 15.87
C GLY A 153 -1.81 -0.09 15.19
N ARG A 154 -2.83 -0.39 14.39
CA ARG A 154 -2.92 -1.60 13.55
C ARG A 154 -3.41 -1.21 12.16
N TYR A 155 -2.58 -1.44 11.19
CA TYR A 155 -2.69 -0.96 9.83
C TYR A 155 -2.95 -2.10 8.85
N PRO A 156 -3.64 -1.86 7.74
CA PRO A 156 -3.74 -2.84 6.68
C PRO A 156 -2.41 -2.97 5.93
N CYS A 157 -2.17 -4.15 5.39
CA CYS A 157 -1.07 -4.45 4.49
C CYS A 157 -1.50 -5.52 3.49
N GLY A 158 -0.65 -6.44 3.11
CA GLY A 158 -0.88 -7.45 2.08
C GLY A 158 -2.33 -7.90 1.92
N SER A 159 -2.85 -7.70 0.74
CA SER A 159 -4.20 -8.06 0.34
C SER A 159 -4.13 -8.97 -0.89
N LEU A 160 -4.85 -10.10 -0.83
CA LEU A 160 -4.92 -11.06 -1.93
C LEU A 160 -6.35 -11.54 -2.09
N MET A 161 -6.90 -11.37 -3.30
CA MET A 161 -8.10 -12.05 -3.75
C MET A 161 -7.69 -13.23 -4.62
N HIS A 162 -8.05 -14.44 -4.20
CA HIS A 162 -7.74 -15.65 -4.96
C HIS A 162 -8.86 -16.67 -4.85
N ASN A 163 -9.41 -17.12 -5.99
CA ASN A 163 -10.51 -18.06 -6.08
C ASN A 163 -11.72 -17.66 -5.22
N GLY A 164 -12.09 -16.38 -5.24
CA GLY A 164 -13.20 -15.82 -4.49
C GLY A 164 -12.95 -15.65 -2.98
N VAL A 165 -11.77 -16.02 -2.49
CA VAL A 165 -11.37 -15.83 -1.08
C VAL A 165 -10.49 -14.58 -0.98
N TRP A 166 -10.85 -13.70 -0.05
CA TRP A 166 -10.04 -12.52 0.27
C TRP A 166 -9.23 -12.74 1.55
N TYR A 167 -7.90 -12.71 1.42
CA TYR A 167 -6.93 -12.74 2.50
C TYR A 167 -6.48 -11.32 2.79
N TYR A 168 -6.77 -10.81 3.99
CA TYR A 168 -6.55 -9.42 4.35
C TYR A 168 -5.59 -9.33 5.54
N GLY A 169 -4.36 -8.92 5.29
CA GLY A 169 -3.30 -8.80 6.29
C GLY A 169 -3.36 -7.50 7.08
N THR A 170 -2.83 -7.56 8.30
CA THR A 170 -2.61 -6.37 9.12
C THR A 170 -1.28 -6.44 9.86
N TYR A 171 -0.65 -5.29 10.08
CA TYR A 171 0.57 -5.13 10.86
C TYR A 171 0.41 -4.04 11.91
N CYS A 172 1.35 -3.94 12.84
CA CYS A 172 1.31 -2.95 13.90
C CYS A 172 2.38 -1.88 13.74
N LEU A 173 2.11 -0.70 14.29
CA LEU A 173 3.06 0.38 14.48
C LEU A 173 2.97 0.88 15.92
N GLY A 174 4.07 1.30 16.48
CA GLY A 174 4.09 1.80 17.85
C GLY A 174 5.21 2.80 18.12
N PRO A 175 5.15 3.43 19.30
CA PRO A 175 3.96 3.68 20.12
C PRO A 175 3.11 4.82 19.56
N SER A 176 1.84 4.88 19.97
CA SER A 176 1.05 6.09 19.77
C SER A 176 1.51 7.15 20.78
N GLY A 177 1.78 8.35 20.31
CA GLY A 177 2.14 9.46 21.18
C GLY A 177 3.51 10.06 20.91
N GLY A 178 4.16 9.60 19.87
CA GLY A 178 5.41 10.16 19.36
C GLY A 178 6.62 9.84 20.22
N ALA A 179 7.70 9.48 19.58
CA ALA A 179 9.01 9.47 20.19
C ALA A 179 9.78 10.70 19.71
N LYS A 180 10.48 11.34 20.63
CA LYS A 180 11.38 12.44 20.28
C LYS A 180 12.67 11.90 19.71
N TYR A 181 13.08 12.48 18.61
CA TYR A 181 14.33 12.19 17.95
C TYR A 181 15.04 13.52 17.68
N GLY A 182 15.91 13.93 18.56
CA GLY A 182 16.35 15.33 18.62
C GLY A 182 15.14 16.25 18.81
N ASP A 183 14.93 17.19 17.88
CA ASP A 183 13.80 18.11 17.89
C ASP A 183 12.57 17.58 17.13
N ILE A 184 12.67 16.40 16.50
CA ILE A 184 11.60 15.81 15.70
C ILE A 184 10.73 14.91 16.57
N VAL A 185 9.42 15.18 16.62
CA VAL A 185 8.43 14.28 17.17
C VAL A 185 7.88 13.43 16.03
N TYR A 186 8.16 12.14 16.06
CA TYR A 186 7.70 11.18 15.07
C TYR A 186 6.64 10.26 15.67
N ASN A 187 5.45 10.30 15.09
CA ASN A 187 4.42 9.32 15.39
C ASN A 187 4.72 8.05 14.58
N TRP A 188 4.52 6.86 15.12
CA TRP A 188 4.81 5.58 14.46
C TRP A 188 6.29 5.29 14.17
N PRO A 189 7.19 5.55 15.14
CA PRO A 189 8.63 5.38 14.91
C PRO A 189 9.07 3.92 14.77
N TRP A 190 8.23 2.97 15.22
CA TRP A 190 8.61 1.56 15.24
C TRP A 190 7.66 0.73 14.40
N LEU A 191 8.28 -0.11 13.57
CA LEU A 191 7.59 -1.15 12.87
C LEU A 191 7.29 -2.28 13.86
N GLY A 192 6.02 -2.56 14.06
CA GLY A 192 5.56 -3.73 14.80
C GLY A 192 5.40 -4.93 13.88
N PRO A 193 5.05 -6.10 14.42
CA PRO A 193 4.97 -7.33 13.65
C PRO A 193 3.79 -7.34 12.68
N PHE A 194 3.93 -8.12 11.62
CA PHE A 194 2.82 -8.59 10.82
C PHE A 194 1.96 -9.54 11.65
N VAL A 195 0.70 -9.18 11.91
CA VAL A 195 -0.15 -9.94 12.84
C VAL A 195 -0.68 -11.22 12.21
N GLY A 196 -1.04 -11.18 10.94
CA GLY A 196 -1.68 -12.27 10.21
C GLY A 196 -2.90 -11.78 9.43
N PHE A 197 -3.75 -12.73 8.97
CA PHE A 197 -4.84 -12.48 8.05
C PHE A 197 -6.21 -12.70 8.67
N ARG A 198 -7.15 -11.81 8.41
CA ARG A 198 -8.56 -12.14 8.39
C ARG A 198 -8.92 -12.65 6.99
N THR A 199 -9.94 -13.49 6.90
CA THR A 199 -10.34 -14.10 5.63
C THR A 199 -11.84 -13.91 5.37
N SER A 200 -12.18 -13.75 4.10
CA SER A 200 -13.55 -13.70 3.62
C SER A 200 -13.69 -14.68 2.46
N THR A 201 -14.70 -15.54 2.50
CA THR A 201 -15.03 -16.49 1.43
C THR A 201 -16.19 -16.01 0.55
N ASP A 202 -16.64 -14.78 0.78
CA ASP A 202 -17.75 -14.15 0.07
C ASP A 202 -17.38 -12.73 -0.45
N ARG A 203 -16.10 -12.57 -0.84
CA ARG A 203 -15.54 -11.34 -1.41
C ARG A 203 -15.73 -10.09 -0.53
N GLY A 204 -15.50 -10.24 0.78
CA GLY A 204 -15.50 -9.13 1.73
C GLY A 204 -16.86 -8.78 2.33
N ARG A 205 -17.92 -9.56 2.06
CA ARG A 205 -19.24 -9.32 2.68
C ARG A 205 -19.28 -9.77 4.13
N SER A 206 -18.59 -10.85 4.45
CA SER A 206 -18.40 -11.31 5.83
C SER A 206 -16.95 -11.73 6.08
N TRP A 207 -16.55 -11.71 7.36
CA TRP A 207 -15.14 -11.91 7.73
C TRP A 207 -14.99 -12.91 8.88
N LYS A 208 -14.06 -13.85 8.69
CA LYS A 208 -13.46 -14.60 9.77
C LYS A 208 -12.26 -13.81 10.32
N ASN A 209 -12.28 -13.52 11.61
CA ASN A 209 -11.22 -12.76 12.27
C ASN A 209 -9.86 -13.48 12.17
N CYS A 210 -8.78 -12.69 12.18
CA CYS A 210 -7.43 -13.21 12.31
C CYS A 210 -7.31 -13.99 13.62
N PRO A 211 -6.81 -15.23 13.61
CA PRO A 211 -6.60 -16.01 14.84
C PRO A 211 -5.44 -15.51 15.69
N HIS A 212 -4.55 -14.69 15.11
CA HIS A 212 -3.39 -14.13 15.79
C HIS A 212 -3.71 -12.77 16.40
N LYS A 213 -2.88 -12.39 17.38
CA LYS A 213 -2.95 -11.10 18.06
C LYS A 213 -1.62 -10.38 17.93
N PRO A 214 -1.58 -9.04 18.15
CA PRO A 214 -0.33 -8.29 18.05
C PRO A 214 0.80 -8.79 18.96
N ASP A 215 0.48 -9.29 20.14
CA ASP A 215 1.41 -9.88 21.10
C ASP A 215 1.77 -11.34 20.82
N LYS A 216 1.07 -11.98 19.89
CA LYS A 216 1.27 -13.35 19.40
C LYS A 216 1.06 -13.38 17.89
N ALA A 217 1.89 -12.66 17.17
CA ALA A 217 1.83 -12.52 15.73
C ALA A 217 2.16 -13.84 15.00
N LEU A 218 1.72 -13.96 13.75
CA LEU A 218 1.83 -15.17 12.94
C LEU A 218 3.24 -15.79 12.92
N PHE A 219 4.28 -14.96 12.78
CA PHE A 219 5.67 -15.43 12.73
C PHE A 219 6.42 -15.28 14.06
N GLY A 220 5.71 -14.92 15.15
CA GLY A 220 6.29 -14.82 16.49
C GLY A 220 7.19 -13.61 16.71
N GLU A 221 7.25 -12.66 15.78
CA GLU A 221 8.04 -11.44 15.94
C GLU A 221 7.43 -10.50 16.98
N ASN A 222 8.31 -9.73 17.62
CA ASN A 222 7.95 -8.73 18.60
C ASN A 222 8.74 -7.43 18.36
N GLY A 223 8.04 -6.40 17.86
CA GLY A 223 8.60 -5.07 17.59
C GLY A 223 8.51 -4.10 18.78
N GLN A 224 8.27 -4.58 20.00
CA GLN A 224 8.21 -3.70 21.19
C GLN A 224 9.58 -3.13 21.53
N ASN A 225 9.57 -1.94 22.13
CA ASN A 225 10.78 -1.24 22.56
C ASN A 225 11.80 -0.95 21.45
N GLY A 226 11.34 -0.86 20.19
CA GLY A 226 12.20 -0.57 19.05
C GLY A 226 13.06 -1.75 18.56
N TYR A 227 12.78 -2.97 19.02
CA TYR A 227 13.39 -4.15 18.44
C TYR A 227 12.97 -4.28 16.97
N PRO A 228 13.91 -4.48 16.05
CA PRO A 228 13.58 -4.64 14.64
C PRO A 228 12.74 -5.88 14.39
N VAL A 229 11.86 -5.78 13.40
CA VAL A 229 11.11 -6.90 12.83
C VAL A 229 11.54 -7.10 11.39
N LYS A 230 11.52 -8.35 10.93
CA LYS A 230 11.82 -8.71 9.54
C LYS A 230 10.58 -8.53 8.66
N ILE A 231 9.43 -8.98 9.15
CA ILE A 231 8.17 -8.93 8.40
C ILE A 231 7.25 -7.87 9.01
N GLY A 232 7.47 -6.62 8.63
CA GLY A 232 6.73 -5.49 9.16
C GLY A 232 5.41 -5.22 8.44
N SER A 233 5.48 -4.70 7.24
CA SER A 233 4.34 -4.37 6.39
C SER A 233 4.44 -5.17 5.09
N PRO A 234 4.10 -6.46 5.08
CA PRO A 234 4.24 -7.29 3.90
C PRO A 234 3.14 -7.03 2.88
N HIS A 235 3.49 -7.16 1.59
CA HIS A 235 2.55 -7.05 0.47
C HIS A 235 2.69 -8.25 -0.46
N PHE A 236 1.55 -8.76 -0.94
CA PHE A 236 1.57 -9.81 -1.95
C PHE A 236 2.11 -9.27 -3.28
N VAL A 237 2.88 -10.11 -3.96
CA VAL A 237 3.28 -9.86 -5.35
C VAL A 237 2.03 -9.94 -6.22
N ASP A 238 1.78 -8.89 -7.00
CA ASP A 238 0.69 -8.88 -7.97
C ASP A 238 1.09 -9.71 -9.21
N PHE A 239 0.54 -10.90 -9.31
CA PHE A 239 0.74 -11.83 -10.42
C PHE A 239 -0.39 -11.80 -11.46
N GLY A 240 -1.11 -10.69 -11.58
CA GLY A 240 -2.22 -10.61 -12.50
C GLY A 240 -3.54 -11.10 -11.92
N LYS A 241 -4.53 -11.26 -12.79
CA LYS A 241 -5.87 -11.68 -12.42
C LYS A 241 -5.85 -13.03 -11.71
N ASN A 242 -6.35 -13.05 -10.47
CA ASN A 242 -6.43 -14.30 -9.71
C ASN A 242 -5.09 -15.06 -9.59
N MET A 243 -3.95 -14.35 -9.56
CA MET A 243 -2.59 -14.92 -9.56
C MET A 243 -2.24 -15.75 -10.81
N GLU A 244 -2.84 -15.49 -11.95
CA GLU A 244 -2.66 -16.30 -13.18
C GLU A 244 -1.21 -16.45 -13.65
N HIS A 245 -0.33 -15.54 -13.25
CA HIS A 245 1.10 -15.54 -13.61
C HIS A 245 2.01 -16.01 -12.45
N SER A 246 1.45 -16.54 -11.37
CA SER A 246 2.28 -17.13 -10.32
C SER A 246 3.09 -18.30 -10.88
N PRO A 247 4.42 -18.35 -10.65
CA PRO A 247 5.29 -19.33 -11.30
C PRO A 247 5.05 -20.77 -10.84
N ASP A 248 4.45 -20.96 -9.66
CA ASP A 248 4.24 -22.26 -9.03
C ASP A 248 2.88 -22.36 -8.30
N GLY A 249 1.98 -21.42 -8.56
CA GLY A 249 0.66 -21.35 -7.92
C GLY A 249 0.69 -20.89 -6.45
N LYS A 250 1.86 -20.53 -5.91
CA LYS A 250 1.96 -19.94 -4.57
C LYS A 250 1.79 -18.42 -4.60
N ALA A 251 1.25 -17.90 -3.52
CA ALA A 251 1.23 -16.48 -3.23
C ALA A 251 2.57 -16.09 -2.62
N TYR A 252 3.23 -15.09 -3.18
CA TYR A 252 4.48 -14.55 -2.69
C TYR A 252 4.22 -13.22 -2.01
N MET A 253 4.94 -12.94 -0.94
CA MET A 253 4.94 -11.64 -0.26
C MET A 253 6.35 -11.09 -0.18
N VAL A 254 6.46 -9.79 -0.36
CA VAL A 254 7.65 -9.00 -0.01
C VAL A 254 7.34 -8.19 1.24
N ALA A 255 8.33 -8.03 2.10
CA ALA A 255 8.22 -7.26 3.33
C ALA A 255 9.49 -6.47 3.57
N HIS A 256 9.37 -5.25 4.05
CA HIS A 256 10.54 -4.52 4.53
C HIS A 256 10.70 -4.71 6.04
N GLY A 257 11.93 -4.55 6.50
CA GLY A 257 12.25 -4.67 7.91
C GLY A 257 13.74 -4.52 8.18
N ALA A 258 14.18 -5.03 9.34
CA ALA A 258 15.57 -5.04 9.71
C ALA A 258 15.94 -6.35 10.41
N ASP A 259 17.24 -6.69 10.42
CA ASP A 259 17.72 -7.87 11.12
C ASP A 259 17.82 -7.58 12.62
N ILE A 260 17.39 -8.53 13.43
CA ILE A 260 17.55 -8.49 14.89
C ILE A 260 19.04 -8.48 15.29
N ASN A 261 19.91 -8.92 14.41
CA ASN A 261 21.35 -8.93 14.65
C ASN A 261 22.04 -7.62 14.24
N ASP A 262 21.30 -6.59 13.81
CA ASP A 262 21.88 -5.25 13.61
C ASP A 262 22.55 -4.81 14.91
N PRO A 263 23.89 -4.63 14.93
CA PRO A 263 24.61 -4.28 16.16
C PRO A 263 24.25 -2.88 16.68
N LYS A 264 23.56 -2.09 15.89
CA LYS A 264 23.02 -0.79 16.28
C LYS A 264 21.56 -0.73 15.86
N PRO A 265 20.63 -1.39 16.59
CA PRO A 265 19.20 -1.24 16.31
C PRO A 265 18.90 0.25 16.33
N ARG A 266 18.63 0.76 15.12
CA ARG A 266 18.38 2.19 14.94
C ARG A 266 16.89 2.37 14.96
N PHE A 267 16.49 3.35 15.70
CA PHE A 267 15.11 3.76 15.83
C PHE A 267 14.39 3.95 14.48
N TRP A 268 15.15 4.28 13.43
CA TRP A 268 14.63 4.60 12.12
C TRP A 268 14.58 3.46 11.11
N ASN A 269 15.37 2.43 11.28
CA ASN A 269 15.43 1.33 10.30
C ASN A 269 14.30 0.31 10.44
N ALA A 270 13.37 0.57 11.34
CA ALA A 270 12.22 -0.26 11.58
C ALA A 270 10.94 0.59 11.68
N SER A 271 10.70 1.45 10.71
CA SER A 271 9.46 2.21 10.56
C SER A 271 8.73 1.81 9.28
N TRP A 272 7.50 2.26 9.12
CA TRP A 272 6.72 1.96 7.92
C TRP A 272 7.32 2.56 6.63
N ILE A 273 8.14 3.58 6.74
CA ILE A 273 8.79 4.26 5.61
C ILE A 273 10.29 3.99 5.52
N THR A 274 10.86 3.28 6.45
CA THR A 274 12.30 2.96 6.43
C THR A 274 12.55 1.53 6.91
N GLY A 275 13.56 0.90 6.37
CA GLY A 275 14.07 -0.38 6.77
C GLY A 275 15.45 -0.60 6.15
N ASP A 276 16.09 -1.69 6.50
CA ASP A 276 17.40 -2.07 5.97
C ASP A 276 17.30 -3.13 4.87
N ASN A 277 16.24 -3.94 4.95
CA ASN A 277 16.13 -5.17 4.17
C ASN A 277 14.75 -5.32 3.56
N VAL A 278 14.72 -5.99 2.39
CA VAL A 278 13.51 -6.60 1.86
C VAL A 278 13.62 -8.10 2.02
N TYR A 279 12.58 -8.71 2.59
CA TYR A 279 12.43 -10.16 2.75
C TYR A 279 11.39 -10.71 1.79
N LEU A 280 11.55 -11.98 1.42
CA LEU A 280 10.63 -12.68 0.51
C LEU A 280 10.14 -13.97 1.18
N LEU A 281 8.83 -14.18 1.12
CA LEU A 281 8.18 -15.37 1.66
C LEU A 281 7.03 -15.79 0.75
N ARG A 282 6.59 -17.05 0.85
CA ARG A 282 5.54 -17.59 0.00
C ARG A 282 4.73 -18.68 0.71
N VAL A 283 3.49 -18.86 0.25
CA VAL A 283 2.57 -19.86 0.78
C VAL A 283 1.64 -20.36 -0.33
N THR A 284 1.18 -21.60 -0.27
CA THR A 284 0.02 -22.03 -1.05
C THR A 284 -1.24 -21.44 -0.42
N PRO A 285 -1.93 -20.50 -1.10
CA PRO A 285 -3.02 -19.76 -0.48
C PRO A 285 -4.25 -20.66 -0.26
N SER A 286 -4.64 -20.78 0.99
CA SER A 286 -5.92 -21.38 1.41
C SER A 286 -6.30 -20.84 2.78
N VAL A 287 -7.57 -20.99 3.17
CA VAL A 287 -8.05 -20.55 4.49
C VAL A 287 -7.32 -21.28 5.62
N GLU A 288 -6.90 -22.52 5.38
CA GLU A 288 -6.16 -23.35 6.35
C GLU A 288 -4.70 -22.94 6.47
N ASN A 289 -4.07 -22.61 5.32
CA ASN A 289 -2.62 -22.39 5.28
C ASN A 289 -2.23 -20.96 5.67
N ILE A 290 -3.04 -19.97 5.31
CA ILE A 290 -2.63 -18.56 5.34
C ILE A 290 -2.22 -18.06 6.74
N ASN A 291 -2.82 -18.62 7.79
CA ASN A 291 -2.53 -18.31 9.19
C ASN A 291 -1.78 -19.44 9.93
N ASP A 292 -1.21 -20.38 9.21
CA ASP A 292 -0.35 -21.42 9.76
C ASP A 292 1.10 -21.14 9.38
N ALA A 293 1.92 -20.69 10.33
CA ALA A 293 3.33 -20.34 10.08
C ALA A 293 4.13 -21.50 9.46
N SER A 294 3.78 -22.76 9.77
CA SER A 294 4.46 -23.95 9.25
C SER A 294 4.24 -24.19 7.77
N LYS A 295 3.24 -23.52 7.16
CA LYS A 295 2.93 -23.63 5.72
C LYS A 295 3.64 -22.58 4.89
N TRP A 296 4.27 -21.60 5.54
CA TRP A 296 5.05 -20.58 4.86
C TRP A 296 6.46 -21.08 4.57
N GLU A 297 6.98 -20.68 3.43
CA GLU A 297 8.37 -20.85 3.05
C GLU A 297 9.04 -19.49 2.95
N PHE A 298 10.20 -19.37 3.55
CA PHE A 298 10.99 -18.14 3.63
C PHE A 298 12.22 -18.27 2.74
N TYR A 299 12.55 -17.22 2.02
CA TYR A 299 13.78 -17.16 1.23
C TYR A 299 15.00 -17.27 2.17
N ALA A 300 15.87 -18.22 1.90
CA ALA A 300 17.04 -18.56 2.73
C ALA A 300 18.37 -18.31 1.99
N GLY A 301 18.35 -17.46 0.96
CA GLY A 301 19.53 -17.18 0.14
C GLY A 301 19.58 -18.03 -1.12
N LYS A 302 20.78 -18.23 -1.65
CA LYS A 302 21.04 -19.00 -2.88
C LYS A 302 22.04 -20.09 -2.61
N ASP A 303 21.93 -21.20 -3.35
CA ASP A 303 22.94 -22.23 -3.41
C ASP A 303 24.16 -21.80 -4.27
N ALA A 304 25.15 -22.66 -4.36
CA ALA A 304 26.36 -22.41 -5.15
C ALA A 304 26.10 -22.29 -6.68
N ALA A 305 24.96 -22.78 -7.16
CA ALA A 305 24.52 -22.66 -8.54
C ALA A 305 23.67 -21.41 -8.80
N GLY A 306 23.35 -20.63 -7.74
CA GLY A 306 22.55 -19.42 -7.81
C GLY A 306 21.04 -19.66 -7.70
N ASN A 307 20.59 -20.88 -7.42
CA ASN A 307 19.19 -21.17 -7.22
C ASN A 307 18.71 -20.70 -5.84
N ALA A 308 17.49 -20.20 -5.77
CA ALA A 308 16.90 -19.78 -4.52
C ALA A 308 16.66 -20.96 -3.56
N LEU A 309 17.10 -20.81 -2.34
CA LEU A 309 16.85 -21.72 -1.23
C LEU A 309 15.63 -21.25 -0.44
N TRP A 310 14.82 -22.21 -0.01
CA TRP A 310 13.60 -21.98 0.77
C TRP A 310 13.60 -22.83 2.03
N THR A 311 13.08 -22.28 3.11
CA THR A 311 12.97 -22.95 4.41
C THR A 311 11.62 -22.68 5.05
N ASN A 312 11.11 -23.60 5.86
CA ASN A 312 9.95 -23.36 6.71
C ASN A 312 10.34 -22.82 8.10
N ASP A 313 11.63 -22.73 8.40
CA ASP A 313 12.13 -22.16 9.64
C ASP A 313 12.33 -20.63 9.47
N PHE A 314 11.44 -19.86 10.09
CA PHE A 314 11.50 -18.40 10.05
C PHE A 314 12.85 -17.82 10.53
N SER A 315 13.52 -18.50 11.47
CA SER A 315 14.82 -18.03 11.96
C SER A 315 15.92 -18.00 10.90
N GLN A 316 15.74 -18.78 9.81
CA GLN A 316 16.69 -18.90 8.71
C GLN A 316 16.40 -17.97 7.53
N ILE A 317 15.38 -17.12 7.63
CA ILE A 317 15.07 -16.15 6.57
C ILE A 317 16.25 -15.23 6.31
N LYS A 318 16.58 -15.02 5.04
CA LYS A 318 17.63 -14.12 4.58
C LYS A 318 17.02 -12.91 3.86
N PRO A 319 17.68 -11.75 3.89
CA PRO A 319 17.32 -10.63 3.02
C PRO A 319 17.35 -11.02 1.55
N LEU A 320 16.36 -10.58 0.80
CA LEU A 320 16.36 -10.61 -0.65
C LEU A 320 17.18 -9.43 -1.20
N LEU A 321 17.01 -8.26 -0.60
CA LEU A 321 17.70 -7.01 -0.91
C LEU A 321 18.09 -6.31 0.39
N GLU A 322 19.18 -5.53 0.30
CA GLU A 322 19.73 -4.77 1.42
C GLU A 322 20.13 -3.37 0.95
N TRP A 323 19.62 -2.37 1.61
CA TRP A 323 20.08 -0.98 1.51
C TRP A 323 19.70 -0.24 2.79
N ASN A 324 20.70 -0.05 3.62
CA ASN A 324 20.53 0.45 4.97
C ASN A 324 19.76 1.78 5.06
N ASN A 325 18.66 1.80 5.81
CA ASN A 325 17.71 2.91 5.98
C ASN A 325 16.93 3.35 4.74
N ASN A 326 17.03 2.66 3.63
CA ASN A 326 16.40 3.07 2.37
C ASN A 326 15.37 2.06 1.85
N MET A 327 14.96 1.09 2.68
CA MET A 327 13.95 0.08 2.37
C MET A 327 12.70 0.30 3.23
N GLY A 328 11.76 1.10 2.78
CA GLY A 328 10.43 1.25 3.39
C GLY A 328 9.40 0.32 2.76
N CYS A 329 8.12 0.68 2.86
CA CYS A 329 7.04 -0.11 2.25
C CYS A 329 7.37 -0.51 0.82
N VAL A 330 7.31 -1.81 0.56
CA VAL A 330 7.69 -2.42 -0.71
C VAL A 330 6.51 -3.15 -1.34
N THR A 331 6.33 -2.98 -2.64
CA THR A 331 5.37 -3.74 -3.46
C THR A 331 6.04 -4.29 -4.69
N VAL A 332 5.53 -5.39 -5.23
CA VAL A 332 6.04 -5.99 -6.47
C VAL A 332 4.87 -6.36 -7.37
N THR A 333 5.02 -6.06 -8.65
CA THR A 333 4.09 -6.46 -9.70
C THR A 333 4.82 -7.20 -10.80
N TYR A 334 4.26 -8.30 -11.26
CA TYR A 334 4.75 -8.98 -12.45
C TYR A 334 4.11 -8.37 -13.70
N ASN A 335 4.93 -7.77 -14.53
CA ASN A 335 4.55 -7.27 -15.85
C ASN A 335 4.67 -8.39 -16.87
N ALA A 336 3.57 -9.05 -17.18
CA ALA A 336 3.56 -10.25 -18.01
C ALA A 336 4.00 -9.98 -19.47
N ALA A 337 3.71 -8.80 -20.01
CA ALA A 337 4.10 -8.42 -21.38
C ALA A 337 5.61 -8.24 -21.51
N LEU A 338 6.23 -7.61 -20.53
CA LEU A 338 7.69 -7.42 -20.49
C LEU A 338 8.44 -8.62 -19.90
N LYS A 339 7.72 -9.56 -19.27
CA LYS A 339 8.27 -10.67 -18.49
C LYS A 339 9.26 -10.18 -17.41
N LYS A 340 8.86 -9.10 -16.71
CA LYS A 340 9.66 -8.44 -15.70
C LYS A 340 8.88 -8.29 -14.40
N TYR A 341 9.58 -8.39 -13.31
CA TYR A 341 9.09 -7.93 -12.02
C TYR A 341 9.47 -6.47 -11.84
N LEU A 342 8.50 -5.67 -11.41
CA LEU A 342 8.69 -4.27 -11.05
C LEU A 342 8.45 -4.13 -9.56
N MET A 343 9.43 -3.62 -8.83
CA MET A 343 9.35 -3.37 -7.39
C MET A 343 9.30 -1.86 -7.16
N CYS A 344 8.31 -1.41 -6.41
CA CYS A 344 8.23 -0.04 -5.93
C CYS A 344 8.62 -0.03 -4.45
N VAL A 345 9.49 0.89 -4.06
CA VAL A 345 9.95 1.04 -2.68
C VAL A 345 9.72 2.48 -2.25
N THR A 346 9.12 2.66 -1.07
CA THR A 346 9.06 3.95 -0.38
C THR A 346 10.33 4.11 0.44
N ASP A 347 11.04 5.20 0.24
CA ASP A 347 12.25 5.55 0.97
C ASP A 347 12.01 6.87 1.72
N GLY A 348 11.42 6.77 2.90
CA GLY A 348 11.14 7.93 3.75
C GLY A 348 12.38 8.52 4.39
N GLY A 349 13.48 7.75 4.42
CA GLY A 349 14.72 8.16 5.06
C GLY A 349 14.51 8.59 6.51
N MET A 350 15.22 9.62 6.92
CA MET A 350 15.16 10.21 8.26
C MET A 350 14.21 11.41 8.37
N THR A 351 13.43 11.68 7.32
CA THR A 351 12.57 12.85 7.24
C THR A 351 11.10 12.44 7.10
N ARG A 352 10.21 13.22 7.68
CA ARG A 352 8.78 13.15 7.43
C ARG A 352 8.29 14.22 6.47
N ASP A 353 9.14 15.17 6.13
CA ASP A 353 8.74 16.34 5.35
C ASP A 353 8.80 16.06 3.84
N LYS A 354 9.78 15.25 3.43
CA LYS A 354 9.93 14.82 2.04
C LYS A 354 10.34 13.36 2.01
N MET A 355 9.72 12.61 1.14
CA MET A 355 10.01 11.18 0.96
C MET A 355 10.54 10.93 -0.44
N ASN A 356 11.43 9.98 -0.53
CA ASN A 356 11.89 9.46 -1.80
C ASN A 356 11.17 8.15 -2.10
N SER A 357 11.27 7.72 -3.32
CA SER A 357 10.86 6.40 -3.75
C SER A 357 11.77 5.92 -4.87
N TYR A 358 11.72 4.67 -5.20
CA TYR A 358 12.41 4.17 -6.39
C TYR A 358 11.74 2.94 -6.95
N ILE A 359 12.02 2.68 -8.22
CA ILE A 359 11.50 1.53 -8.95
C ILE A 359 12.67 0.68 -9.40
N LEU A 360 12.59 -0.62 -9.09
CA LEU A 360 13.54 -1.63 -9.53
C LEU A 360 12.87 -2.58 -10.53
N GLU A 361 13.67 -3.21 -11.38
CA GLU A 361 13.23 -4.30 -12.25
C GLU A 361 14.10 -5.53 -12.09
N SER A 362 13.53 -6.71 -12.33
CA SER A 362 14.24 -7.98 -12.36
C SER A 362 13.58 -8.98 -13.32
N ASP A 363 14.36 -9.94 -13.83
CA ASP A 363 13.85 -11.06 -14.62
C ASP A 363 13.20 -12.14 -13.75
N SER A 364 13.51 -12.18 -12.46
CA SER A 364 12.90 -13.11 -11.51
C SER A 364 12.87 -12.53 -10.09
N LEU A 365 11.93 -12.99 -9.26
CA LEU A 365 11.81 -12.50 -7.88
C LEU A 365 13.11 -12.64 -7.08
N THR A 366 13.86 -13.70 -7.30
CA THR A 366 15.12 -13.98 -6.61
C THR A 366 16.34 -13.66 -7.47
N GLY A 367 16.17 -12.96 -8.59
CA GLY A 367 17.22 -12.53 -9.51
C GLY A 367 18.01 -11.32 -9.02
N GLU A 368 18.72 -10.72 -9.97
CA GLU A 368 19.37 -9.44 -9.79
C GLU A 368 18.32 -8.33 -10.00
N TRP A 369 18.19 -7.44 -9.02
CA TRP A 369 17.33 -6.26 -9.13
C TRP A 369 18.16 -5.06 -9.57
N LYS A 370 17.64 -4.29 -10.54
CA LYS A 370 18.30 -3.16 -11.16
C LYS A 370 17.45 -1.92 -11.02
N LEU A 371 18.09 -0.77 -10.86
CA LEU A 371 17.40 0.51 -10.73
C LEU A 371 16.81 0.95 -12.07
N VAL A 372 15.50 1.16 -12.11
CA VAL A 372 14.83 1.84 -13.23
C VAL A 372 14.93 3.34 -13.03
N THR A 373 14.51 3.84 -11.88
CA THR A 373 14.56 5.27 -11.55
C THR A 373 14.55 5.49 -10.04
N TYR A 374 15.26 6.51 -9.60
CA TYR A 374 15.13 7.07 -8.27
C TYR A 374 14.23 8.31 -8.32
N LEU A 375 13.31 8.43 -7.40
CA LEU A 375 12.27 9.46 -7.35
C LEU A 375 12.48 10.30 -6.08
N LYS A 376 13.43 11.24 -6.13
CA LYS A 376 13.76 12.13 -5.02
C LYS A 376 12.63 13.13 -4.77
N ASP A 377 12.26 13.33 -3.51
CA ASP A 377 11.19 14.23 -3.06
C ASP A 377 9.86 13.98 -3.79
N PHE A 378 9.57 12.71 -4.09
CA PHE A 378 8.43 12.30 -4.89
C PHE A 378 7.10 12.63 -4.21
N GLY A 379 6.24 13.38 -4.92
CA GLY A 379 4.95 13.83 -4.40
C GLY A 379 5.06 14.60 -3.07
N GLU A 380 6.24 15.15 -2.75
CA GLU A 380 6.69 15.63 -1.46
C GLU A 380 6.74 14.52 -0.39
N GLN A 381 5.63 13.90 -0.08
CA GLN A 381 5.49 12.79 0.88
C GLN A 381 4.75 11.62 0.22
N ALA A 382 5.14 11.20 -0.97
CA ALA A 382 4.52 10.04 -1.59
C ALA A 382 4.98 8.74 -0.93
N TYR A 383 4.02 7.85 -0.67
CA TYR A 383 4.23 6.57 -0.02
C TYR A 383 3.25 5.52 -0.56
N PHE A 384 3.52 4.27 -0.25
CA PHE A 384 2.71 3.12 -0.67
C PHE A 384 2.59 2.98 -2.19
N LEU A 385 3.71 3.22 -2.88
CA LEU A 385 3.74 3.10 -4.33
C LEU A 385 3.44 1.66 -4.74
N ASN A 386 2.56 1.52 -5.73
CA ASN A 386 2.28 0.22 -6.36
C ASN A 386 1.82 0.42 -7.82
N ILE A 387 1.92 -0.65 -8.60
CA ILE A 387 1.52 -0.67 -10.01
C ILE A 387 0.53 -1.82 -10.18
N PRO A 388 -0.78 -1.57 -10.11
CA PRO A 388 -1.77 -2.63 -10.30
C PRO A 388 -1.68 -3.24 -11.69
N SER A 389 -1.50 -4.56 -11.79
CA SER A 389 -1.31 -5.27 -13.05
C SER A 389 -2.48 -5.11 -14.03
N LYS A 390 -3.71 -4.94 -13.53
CA LYS A 390 -4.91 -4.71 -14.33
C LYS A 390 -4.77 -3.53 -15.29
N TYR A 391 -3.99 -2.52 -14.93
CA TYR A 391 -3.84 -1.28 -15.70
C TYR A 391 -2.49 -1.14 -16.40
N ILE A 392 -1.83 -2.26 -16.64
CA ILE A 392 -0.65 -2.33 -17.52
C ILE A 392 -1.12 -2.52 -18.95
N SER A 393 -0.56 -1.74 -19.88
CA SER A 393 -0.86 -1.85 -21.29
C SER A 393 -0.44 -3.20 -21.90
N ARG A 394 -0.99 -3.53 -23.06
CA ARG A 394 -0.68 -4.82 -23.74
C ARG A 394 0.80 -4.98 -24.11
N ASP A 395 1.51 -3.89 -24.36
CA ASP A 395 2.96 -3.90 -24.61
C ASP A 395 3.78 -3.87 -23.31
N GLY A 396 3.13 -3.64 -22.19
CA GLY A 396 3.78 -3.58 -20.88
C GLY A 396 4.49 -2.27 -20.57
N GLU A 397 4.61 -1.35 -21.50
CA GLU A 397 5.42 -0.14 -21.32
C GLU A 397 4.67 0.99 -20.62
N THR A 398 3.36 1.07 -20.81
CA THR A 398 2.49 2.06 -20.16
C THR A 398 1.73 1.41 -19.01
N MET A 399 1.68 2.10 -17.86
CA MET A 399 1.04 1.62 -16.65
C MET A 399 0.58 2.78 -15.76
N TRP A 400 -0.10 2.47 -14.69
CA TRP A 400 -0.53 3.45 -13.71
C TRP A 400 0.20 3.23 -12.39
N LEU A 401 0.92 4.25 -11.92
CA LEU A 401 1.56 4.30 -10.62
C LEU A 401 0.56 4.83 -9.60
N TRP A 402 0.23 4.02 -8.61
CA TRP A 402 -0.68 4.34 -7.51
C TRP A 402 0.12 4.67 -6.27
N TYR A 403 -0.29 5.68 -5.54
CA TYR A 403 0.34 6.09 -4.28
C TYR A 403 -0.57 7.03 -3.48
N SER A 404 -0.22 7.26 -2.22
CA SER A 404 -0.75 8.36 -1.41
C SER A 404 0.35 9.39 -1.20
N ALA A 405 0.00 10.66 -0.93
CA ALA A 405 0.98 11.70 -0.68
C ALA A 405 0.48 12.73 0.34
N ASN A 406 1.37 13.57 0.83
CA ASN A 406 1.06 14.78 1.60
C ASN A 406 0.20 14.57 2.85
N PHE A 407 0.40 13.44 3.57
CA PHE A 407 -0.40 13.13 4.75
C PHE A 407 -0.30 14.19 5.87
N SER A 408 0.84 14.86 6.01
CA SER A 408 1.04 15.88 7.04
C SER A 408 0.70 17.28 6.56
N VAL A 409 0.67 17.52 5.26
CA VAL A 409 0.55 18.84 4.65
C VAL A 409 -0.90 19.18 4.33
N ASP A 410 -1.63 18.25 3.72
CA ASP A 410 -3.06 18.46 3.43
C ASP A 410 -3.87 18.63 4.73
N VAL A 411 -3.46 17.93 5.79
CA VAL A 411 -4.07 18.08 7.13
C VAL A 411 -3.83 19.46 7.74
N ASN A 412 -2.70 20.09 7.43
CA ASN A 412 -2.33 21.41 7.95
C ASN A 412 -2.68 22.56 7.00
N GLY A 413 -3.29 22.29 5.84
CA GLY A 413 -3.69 23.31 4.87
C GLY A 413 -2.53 24.03 4.18
N ALA A 414 -1.31 23.51 4.24
CA ALA A 414 -0.16 24.10 3.57
C ALA A 414 -0.23 23.82 2.07
N LYS A 415 0.01 24.85 1.26
CA LYS A 415 0.15 24.68 -0.20
C LYS A 415 1.55 24.19 -0.50
N ILE A 416 1.65 23.02 -1.08
CA ILE A 416 2.92 22.48 -1.58
C ILE A 416 2.91 22.51 -3.11
N ASN A 417 4.06 22.84 -3.69
CA ASN A 417 4.34 22.56 -5.08
C ASN A 417 4.69 21.07 -5.17
N VAL A 418 3.69 20.24 -5.39
CA VAL A 418 3.91 18.80 -5.50
C VAL A 418 4.37 18.42 -6.88
N ASN A 419 5.36 17.53 -6.94
CA ASN A 419 5.87 16.96 -8.17
C ASN A 419 5.85 15.43 -8.05
N PRO A 420 5.06 14.70 -8.86
CA PRO A 420 4.30 15.19 -10.02
C PRO A 420 3.05 16.01 -9.62
N PRO A 421 2.56 16.86 -10.53
CA PRO A 421 1.34 17.62 -10.33
C PRO A 421 0.16 16.74 -9.90
N GLY A 422 -0.72 17.29 -9.07
CA GLY A 422 -1.91 16.59 -8.60
C GLY A 422 -1.67 15.56 -7.50
N SER A 423 -0.45 15.42 -6.97
CA SER A 423 -0.20 14.59 -5.78
C SER A 423 -0.91 15.16 -4.55
N HIS A 424 -1.62 14.30 -3.82
CA HIS A 424 -2.45 14.70 -2.66
C HIS A 424 -2.64 13.53 -1.69
N TYR A 425 -3.18 13.81 -0.52
CA TYR A 425 -3.65 12.77 0.39
C TYR A 425 -4.84 12.02 -0.21
N GLY A 426 -4.85 10.69 -0.07
CA GLY A 426 -5.84 9.81 -0.65
C GLY A 426 -5.25 8.84 -1.66
N LEU A 427 -6.01 8.50 -2.69
CA LEU A 427 -5.53 7.68 -3.81
C LEU A 427 -5.14 8.56 -4.98
N VAL A 428 -3.88 8.56 -5.34
CA VAL A 428 -3.34 9.23 -6.53
C VAL A 428 -2.94 8.17 -7.55
N MET A 429 -3.30 8.37 -8.80
CA MET A 429 -3.00 7.49 -9.93
C MET A 429 -2.39 8.31 -11.05
N GLN A 430 -1.12 8.08 -11.35
CA GLN A 430 -0.38 8.75 -12.42
C GLN A 430 -0.12 7.79 -13.56
N LYS A 431 -0.49 8.18 -14.78
CA LYS A 431 -0.15 7.39 -15.96
C LYS A 431 1.32 7.57 -16.29
N ILE A 432 2.07 6.48 -16.30
CA ILE A 432 3.51 6.48 -16.54
C ILE A 432 3.88 5.55 -17.69
N GLN A 433 5.06 5.79 -18.26
CA GLN A 433 5.71 4.92 -19.21
C GLN A 433 7.15 4.66 -18.77
N ILE A 434 7.57 3.40 -18.80
CA ILE A 434 8.97 3.03 -18.61
C ILE A 434 9.65 2.93 -19.98
N ASN A 435 10.81 3.55 -20.10
CA ASN A 435 11.55 3.65 -21.37
C ASN A 435 13.00 3.22 -21.18
N LYS A 436 13.62 2.85 -22.30
CA LYS A 436 15.08 2.63 -22.41
C LYS A 436 15.88 3.91 -22.23
#